data_a070ebc0361b39134f2baa2dc05359ca
#
_entry.id   a070ebc0361b39134f2baa2dc05359ca
#
_cell.length_a   1.000
_cell.length_b   1.000
_cell.length_c   1.000
_cell.angle_alpha   90.00
_cell.angle_beta   90.00
_cell.angle_gamma   90.00
#
_symmetry.space_group_name_H-M   'P 1'
#
loop_
_entity.id
_entity.type
_entity.pdbx_description
1 polymer ?
#
loop_
_entity_poly.entity_id
_entity_poly.type
_entity_poly.pdbx_seq_one_letter_code
_entity_poly.pdbx_strand_id
1 'polypeptide(L)'
;MALLLVAGCSGGSQGTSAGGSDASATVGAHMAGPAAEVHVTPEAVASIPNPWALSTPESAVRSYLDWTSYAYRIATSDVATPTMGPDEGVRVDSYIQYNIEKHQLIDQTLDSITFGAPSVGSTSTLIPTKEQWTYSYLSIEVGNKVLGGPYSASYDSTYTVVKTKKGDWVVDSVKAEALGTVK
;
A
#
# COMPACT_ATOMS: atom_id res chain seq x y z
N MET A 1 -4.32 -7.78 -1.02
CA MET A 1 -4.32 -6.39 -0.53
C MET A 1 -5.62 -6.15 0.23
N ALA A 2 -5.59 -6.27 1.56
CA ALA A 2 -6.78 -6.01 2.37
C ALA A 2 -6.93 -4.49 2.50
N LEU A 3 -7.75 -3.90 1.66
CA LEU A 3 -8.06 -2.47 1.72
C LEU A 3 -9.09 -2.26 2.81
N LEU A 4 -8.70 -1.60 3.91
CA LEU A 4 -9.67 -1.13 4.91
C LEU A 4 -10.47 0.02 4.30
N LEU A 5 -11.75 -0.21 4.04
CA LEU A 5 -12.72 0.84 3.78
C LEU A 5 -12.97 1.61 5.07
N VAL A 6 -12.47 2.84 5.16
CA VAL A 6 -12.90 3.78 6.19
C VAL A 6 -14.22 4.38 5.72
N ALA A 7 -15.33 3.90 6.28
CA ALA A 7 -16.62 4.53 6.16
C ALA A 7 -16.61 5.85 6.93
N GLY A 8 -16.72 6.97 6.23
CA GLY A 8 -16.88 8.27 6.84
C GLY A 8 -18.25 8.39 7.53
N CYS A 9 -18.26 8.56 8.85
CA CYS A 9 -19.43 9.00 9.59
C CYS A 9 -19.46 10.53 9.61
N SER A 10 -20.36 11.09 8.81
CA SER A 10 -20.84 12.47 9.01
C SER A 10 -21.87 12.46 10.14
N GLY A 11 -21.56 13.12 11.24
CA GLY A 11 -22.47 13.36 12.34
C GLY A 11 -22.27 14.77 12.87
N GLY A 12 -23.10 15.70 12.41
CA GLY A 12 -23.19 17.03 13.00
C GLY A 12 -23.92 16.97 14.32
N SER A 13 -23.48 17.77 15.30
CA SER A 13 -24.32 18.34 16.33
C SER A 13 -23.66 19.56 16.96
N GLN A 14 -24.39 20.64 16.94
CA GLN A 14 -24.16 21.90 17.63
C GLN A 14 -24.31 21.70 19.13
N GLY A 15 -23.53 22.44 19.91
CA GLY A 15 -23.71 22.55 21.37
C GLY A 15 -22.78 23.58 21.98
N THR A 16 -23.35 24.66 22.39
CA THR A 16 -22.84 25.91 22.96
C THR A 16 -22.10 25.80 24.28
N SER A 17 -21.16 26.76 24.47
CA SER A 17 -20.84 27.59 25.66
C SER A 17 -19.88 27.12 26.74
N ALA A 18 -18.87 27.95 26.85
CA ALA A 18 -18.31 28.66 28.02
C ALA A 18 -17.46 27.89 29.07
N GLY A 19 -16.29 28.49 29.29
CA GLY A 19 -15.66 28.46 30.61
C GLY A 19 -14.19 28.01 30.59
N GLY A 20 -13.31 29.01 30.70
CA GLY A 20 -11.89 29.03 30.81
C GLY A 20 -11.18 27.94 31.63
N SER A 21 -10.00 27.75 31.27
CA SER A 21 -8.78 27.77 32.09
C SER A 21 -7.61 27.25 31.29
N ASP A 22 -6.54 28.00 31.30
CA ASP A 22 -5.22 27.65 30.80
C ASP A 22 -4.76 26.28 31.30
N ALA A 23 -4.56 25.37 30.37
CA ALA A 23 -3.68 24.24 30.57
C ALA A 23 -2.82 24.13 29.31
N SER A 24 -1.59 24.62 29.40
CA SER A 24 -0.51 24.29 28.46
C SER A 24 -0.41 22.78 28.34
N ALA A 25 -1.06 22.22 27.35
CA ALA A 25 -0.79 20.85 26.92
C ALA A 25 0.56 20.85 26.23
N THR A 26 1.60 20.50 26.97
CA THR A 26 2.88 20.08 26.39
C THR A 26 2.57 18.90 25.50
N VAL A 27 2.58 19.12 24.18
CA VAL A 27 2.57 18.04 23.19
C VAL A 27 3.86 17.29 23.42
N GLY A 28 3.76 16.18 24.13
CA GLY A 28 4.84 15.23 24.28
C GLY A 28 5.22 14.75 22.90
N ALA A 29 6.41 15.15 22.44
CA ALA A 29 7.03 14.55 21.27
C ALA A 29 7.08 13.04 21.53
N HIS A 30 6.27 12.30 20.83
CA HIS A 30 6.37 10.86 20.80
C HIS A 30 7.71 10.57 20.11
N MET A 31 8.74 10.34 20.92
CA MET A 31 10.03 9.85 20.44
C MET A 31 9.73 8.51 19.80
N ALA A 32 9.72 8.48 18.47
CA ALA A 32 9.76 7.23 17.74
C ALA A 32 11.00 6.48 18.26
N GLY A 33 10.78 5.38 18.97
CA GLY A 33 11.85 4.48 19.31
C GLY A 33 12.58 4.04 18.05
N PRO A 34 13.86 3.62 18.13
CA PRO A 34 14.58 3.16 16.96
C PRO A 34 13.72 2.08 16.28
N ALA A 35 13.47 2.28 14.98
CA ALA A 35 12.79 1.27 14.17
C ALA A 35 13.52 -0.05 14.38
N ALA A 36 12.78 -1.09 14.80
CA ALA A 36 13.37 -2.39 14.98
C ALA A 36 13.95 -2.82 13.64
N GLU A 37 15.26 -3.03 13.55
CA GLU A 37 15.88 -3.59 12.36
C GLU A 37 15.28 -4.97 12.12
N VAL A 38 14.49 -5.08 11.05
CA VAL A 38 13.92 -6.36 10.63
C VAL A 38 15.06 -7.16 9.99
N HIS A 39 15.65 -8.07 10.74
CA HIS A 39 16.61 -9.02 10.19
C HIS A 39 15.90 -10.03 9.29
N VAL A 40 15.86 -9.72 7.99
CA VAL A 40 15.39 -10.67 6.98
C VAL A 40 16.49 -11.70 6.72
N THR A 41 16.22 -12.95 7.03
CA THR A 41 17.20 -14.02 6.73
C THR A 41 17.36 -14.21 5.21
N PRO A 42 18.57 -14.50 4.70
CA PRO A 42 18.83 -14.63 3.25
C PRO A 42 17.92 -15.63 2.52
N GLU A 43 17.48 -16.68 3.19
CA GLU A 43 16.62 -17.73 2.61
C GLU A 43 15.17 -17.30 2.34
N ALA A 44 14.79 -16.13 2.85
CA ALA A 44 13.43 -15.63 2.77
C ALA A 44 13.30 -14.36 1.91
N VAL A 45 14.34 -13.97 1.20
CA VAL A 45 14.32 -12.79 0.37
C VAL A 45 13.48 -13.07 -0.87
N ALA A 46 12.35 -12.39 -1.00
CA ALA A 46 11.61 -12.36 -2.25
C ALA A 46 12.54 -11.94 -3.40
N SER A 47 12.34 -12.51 -4.57
CA SER A 47 13.10 -12.10 -5.76
C SER A 47 12.90 -10.61 -5.96
N ILE A 48 14.01 -9.86 -6.09
CA ILE A 48 13.96 -8.42 -6.39
C ILE A 48 13.23 -8.26 -7.72
N PRO A 49 12.20 -7.41 -7.80
CA PRO A 49 11.49 -7.16 -9.05
C PRO A 49 12.42 -6.62 -10.15
N ASN A 50 11.96 -6.73 -11.41
CA ASN A 50 12.64 -6.09 -12.51
C ASN A 50 12.73 -4.57 -12.30
N PRO A 51 13.72 -3.89 -12.90
CA PRO A 51 13.81 -2.43 -12.86
C PRO A 51 12.49 -1.77 -13.27
N TRP A 52 12.19 -0.63 -12.67
CA TRP A 52 10.94 0.11 -12.93
C TRP A 52 10.77 0.43 -14.41
N ALA A 53 9.59 0.13 -14.95
CA ALA A 53 9.19 0.51 -16.29
C ALA A 53 8.11 1.60 -16.18
N LEU A 54 8.51 2.87 -16.24
CA LEU A 54 7.64 4.03 -15.99
C LEU A 54 7.31 4.83 -17.25
N SER A 55 7.55 4.24 -18.43
CA SER A 55 7.39 4.93 -19.72
C SER A 55 5.93 5.02 -20.20
N THR A 56 5.07 4.11 -19.77
CA THR A 56 3.64 4.09 -20.08
C THR A 56 2.80 3.95 -18.81
N PRO A 57 1.52 4.40 -18.81
CA PRO A 57 0.63 4.24 -17.67
C PRO A 57 0.50 2.79 -17.21
N GLU A 58 0.31 1.84 -18.13
CA GLU A 58 0.16 0.41 -17.78
C GLU A 58 1.45 -0.19 -17.20
N SER A 59 2.61 0.18 -17.77
CA SER A 59 3.90 -0.30 -17.24
C SER A 59 4.19 0.28 -15.87
N ALA A 60 3.75 1.50 -15.58
CA ALA A 60 3.85 2.12 -14.25
C ALA A 60 2.98 1.37 -13.24
N VAL A 61 1.75 1.00 -13.60
CA VAL A 61 0.88 0.18 -12.72
C VAL A 61 1.52 -1.17 -12.43
N ARG A 62 2.08 -1.86 -13.44
CA ARG A 62 2.78 -3.14 -13.20
C ARG A 62 3.97 -2.96 -12.27
N SER A 63 4.83 -1.99 -12.54
CA SER A 63 5.98 -1.70 -11.67
C SER A 63 5.55 -1.35 -10.24
N TYR A 64 4.49 -0.58 -10.07
CA TYR A 64 3.92 -0.28 -8.76
C TYR A 64 3.49 -1.57 -8.04
N LEU A 65 2.77 -2.47 -8.70
CA LEU A 65 2.30 -3.73 -8.10
C LEU A 65 3.45 -4.64 -7.70
N ASP A 66 4.45 -4.80 -8.57
CA ASP A 66 5.62 -5.63 -8.31
C ASP A 66 6.43 -5.09 -7.12
N TRP A 67 6.71 -3.78 -7.12
CA TRP A 67 7.56 -3.17 -6.10
C TRP A 67 6.85 -2.96 -4.76
N THR A 68 5.53 -2.73 -4.74
CA THR A 68 4.77 -2.71 -3.48
C THR A 68 4.64 -4.11 -2.89
N SER A 69 4.50 -5.14 -3.70
CA SER A 69 4.53 -6.53 -3.21
C SER A 69 5.87 -6.86 -2.55
N TYR A 70 6.97 -6.44 -3.18
CA TYR A 70 8.31 -6.58 -2.61
C TYR A 70 8.46 -5.76 -1.32
N ALA A 71 7.99 -4.51 -1.31
CA ALA A 71 8.00 -3.62 -0.15
C ALA A 71 7.27 -4.24 1.07
N TYR A 72 6.11 -4.84 0.86
CA TYR A 72 5.36 -5.55 1.91
C TYR A 72 6.11 -6.75 2.45
N ARG A 73 6.84 -7.43 1.57
CA ARG A 73 7.61 -8.63 1.94
C ARG A 73 8.85 -8.30 2.76
N ILE A 74 9.48 -7.15 2.54
CA ILE A 74 10.68 -6.71 3.25
C ILE A 74 10.42 -5.59 4.28
N ALA A 75 9.15 -5.25 4.51
CA ALA A 75 8.69 -4.26 5.50
C ALA A 75 9.27 -2.85 5.33
N THR A 76 9.47 -2.39 4.10
CA THR A 76 9.90 -1.01 3.82
C THR A 76 9.29 -0.48 2.53
N SER A 77 8.73 0.74 2.57
CA SER A 77 8.13 1.42 1.40
C SER A 77 9.17 2.04 0.47
N ASP A 78 10.39 2.28 0.94
CA ASP A 78 11.44 3.04 0.23
C ASP A 78 11.72 2.49 -1.16
N VAL A 79 11.75 1.16 -1.30
CA VAL A 79 12.04 0.46 -2.56
C VAL A 79 10.98 0.68 -3.64
N ALA A 80 9.75 0.98 -3.25
CA ALA A 80 8.62 1.20 -4.15
C ALA A 80 8.37 2.70 -4.44
N THR A 81 9.00 3.61 -3.68
CA THR A 81 8.81 5.07 -3.80
C THR A 81 8.88 5.61 -5.23
N PRO A 82 9.80 5.16 -6.11
CA PRO A 82 9.86 5.66 -7.48
C PRO A 82 8.63 5.34 -8.35
N THR A 83 7.78 4.40 -7.90
CA THR A 83 6.61 3.95 -8.68
C THR A 83 5.32 4.66 -8.29
N MET A 84 5.34 5.54 -7.28
CA MET A 84 4.13 6.14 -6.71
C MET A 84 4.27 7.62 -6.39
N GLY A 85 3.13 8.31 -6.32
CA GLY A 85 3.02 9.68 -5.83
C GLY A 85 3.13 9.75 -4.30
N PRO A 86 3.32 10.97 -3.74
CA PRO A 86 3.53 11.14 -2.30
C PRO A 86 2.41 10.59 -1.42
N ASP A 87 1.15 10.85 -1.78
CA ASP A 87 0.00 10.43 -0.98
C ASP A 87 -0.17 8.90 -1.00
N GLU A 88 0.08 8.29 -2.16
CA GLU A 88 0.09 6.84 -2.29
C GLU A 88 1.26 6.22 -1.51
N GLY A 89 2.42 6.88 -1.49
CA GLY A 89 3.56 6.48 -0.68
C GLY A 89 3.23 6.44 0.82
N VAL A 90 2.54 7.46 1.33
CA VAL A 90 2.07 7.49 2.73
C VAL A 90 1.10 6.34 3.01
N ARG A 91 0.20 6.02 2.07
CA ARG A 91 -0.77 4.93 2.22
C ARG A 91 -0.06 3.56 2.27
N VAL A 92 0.89 3.33 1.37
CA VAL A 92 1.69 2.08 1.34
C VAL A 92 2.50 1.93 2.62
N ASP A 93 3.18 3.00 3.05
CA ASP A 93 3.96 2.99 4.29
C ASP A 93 3.08 2.71 5.51
N SER A 94 1.95 3.40 5.64
CA SER A 94 1.00 3.18 6.75
C SER A 94 0.52 1.73 6.81
N TYR A 95 0.32 1.08 5.66
CA TYR A 95 -0.09 -0.31 5.62
C TYR A 95 1.05 -1.26 6.02
N ILE A 96 2.29 -0.94 5.64
CA ILE A 96 3.48 -1.66 6.12
C ILE A 96 3.58 -1.55 7.63
N GLN A 97 3.51 -0.33 8.19
CA GLN A 97 3.58 -0.10 9.63
C GLN A 97 2.49 -0.86 10.40
N TYR A 98 1.25 -0.84 9.89
CA TYR A 98 0.17 -1.64 10.47
C TYR A 98 0.51 -3.13 10.55
N ASN A 99 1.15 -3.71 9.52
CA ASN A 99 1.54 -5.11 9.53
C ASN A 99 2.72 -5.38 10.47
N ILE A 100 3.67 -4.45 10.56
CA ILE A 100 4.77 -4.52 11.54
C ILE A 100 4.21 -4.55 12.96
N GLU A 101 3.23 -3.69 13.30
CA GLU A 101 2.55 -3.70 14.60
C GLU A 101 1.81 -5.02 14.89
N LYS A 102 1.41 -5.75 13.86
CA LYS A 102 0.83 -7.09 13.96
C LYS A 102 1.88 -8.21 13.98
N HIS A 103 3.17 -7.87 14.02
CA HIS A 103 4.29 -8.80 13.95
C HIS A 103 4.28 -9.71 12.72
N GLN A 104 3.80 -9.16 11.59
CA GLN A 104 3.66 -9.93 10.35
C GLN A 104 4.16 -9.16 9.12
N LEU A 105 4.58 -9.92 8.12
CA LEU A 105 4.85 -9.47 6.76
C LEU A 105 3.75 -9.99 5.84
N ILE A 106 3.63 -9.40 4.66
CA ILE A 106 2.76 -9.92 3.61
C ILE A 106 3.65 -10.44 2.48
N ASP A 107 3.46 -11.70 2.16
CA ASP A 107 4.02 -12.35 0.98
C ASP A 107 2.90 -12.51 -0.02
N GLN A 108 2.90 -11.73 -1.08
CA GLN A 108 1.83 -11.73 -2.07
C GLN A 108 2.35 -11.87 -3.49
N THR A 109 1.58 -12.55 -4.31
CA THR A 109 1.83 -12.79 -5.73
C THR A 109 0.63 -12.33 -6.54
N LEU A 110 0.86 -11.54 -7.58
CA LEU A 110 -0.14 -11.22 -8.59
C LEU A 110 -0.25 -12.40 -9.56
N ASP A 111 -1.33 -13.18 -9.42
CA ASP A 111 -1.54 -14.37 -10.25
C ASP A 111 -1.98 -13.98 -11.66
N SER A 112 -2.83 -12.95 -11.76
CA SER A 112 -3.24 -12.40 -13.05
C SER A 112 -3.67 -10.94 -12.93
N ILE A 113 -3.50 -10.20 -14.03
CA ILE A 113 -4.02 -8.85 -14.21
C ILE A 113 -4.54 -8.67 -15.63
N THR A 114 -5.74 -8.12 -15.73
CA THR A 114 -6.32 -7.68 -17.00
C THR A 114 -6.55 -6.18 -16.94
N PHE A 115 -5.98 -5.44 -17.90
CA PHE A 115 -6.18 -4.01 -18.04
C PHE A 115 -7.45 -3.75 -18.86
N GLY A 116 -8.30 -2.87 -18.35
CA GLY A 116 -9.42 -2.30 -19.11
C GLY A 116 -8.96 -1.11 -19.97
N ALA A 117 -9.91 -0.53 -20.71
CA ALA A 117 -9.61 0.64 -21.53
C ALA A 117 -9.25 1.85 -20.63
N PRO A 118 -8.08 2.48 -20.84
CA PRO A 118 -7.69 3.65 -20.09
C PRO A 118 -8.56 4.86 -20.42
N SER A 119 -8.85 5.68 -19.41
CA SER A 119 -9.52 6.98 -19.58
C SER A 119 -8.49 8.09 -19.38
N VAL A 120 -8.14 8.76 -20.47
CA VAL A 120 -7.10 9.81 -20.48
C VAL A 120 -7.74 11.16 -20.15
N GLY A 121 -7.32 11.74 -19.02
CA GLY A 121 -7.64 13.12 -18.63
C GLY A 121 -6.54 14.10 -18.98
N SER A 122 -6.70 15.36 -18.60
CA SER A 122 -5.72 16.42 -18.86
C SER A 122 -4.45 16.31 -18.01
N THR A 123 -4.55 15.77 -16.79
CA THR A 123 -3.45 15.68 -15.82
C THR A 123 -3.18 14.27 -15.36
N SER A 124 -4.10 13.35 -15.57
CA SER A 124 -4.02 11.96 -15.12
C SER A 124 -4.66 11.01 -16.11
N THR A 125 -4.32 9.74 -16.01
CA THR A 125 -4.96 8.64 -16.72
C THR A 125 -5.53 7.66 -15.70
N LEU A 126 -6.79 7.26 -15.88
CA LEU A 126 -7.40 6.22 -15.07
C LEU A 126 -7.24 4.87 -15.77
N ILE A 127 -6.72 3.90 -15.06
CA ILE A 127 -6.46 2.54 -15.56
C ILE A 127 -7.31 1.56 -14.75
N PRO A 128 -8.44 1.09 -15.28
CA PRO A 128 -9.18 0.02 -14.63
C PRO A 128 -8.47 -1.33 -14.82
N THR A 129 -8.50 -2.17 -13.79
CA THR A 129 -7.92 -3.51 -13.82
C THR A 129 -8.82 -4.52 -13.15
N LYS A 130 -8.66 -5.79 -13.56
CA LYS A 130 -9.14 -6.95 -12.80
C LYS A 130 -7.95 -7.76 -12.37
N GLU A 131 -7.85 -8.03 -11.07
CA GLU A 131 -6.67 -8.64 -10.46
C GLU A 131 -7.05 -9.89 -9.69
N GLN A 132 -6.16 -10.88 -9.75
CA GLN A 132 -6.21 -12.05 -8.88
C GLN A 132 -4.89 -12.14 -8.14
N TRP A 133 -4.99 -12.38 -6.85
CA TRP A 133 -3.88 -12.40 -5.93
C TRP A 133 -3.91 -13.64 -5.06
N THR A 134 -2.71 -14.18 -4.79
CA THR A 134 -2.45 -15.10 -3.70
C THR A 134 -1.56 -14.43 -2.68
N TYR A 135 -1.89 -14.52 -1.39
CA TYR A 135 -1.08 -13.91 -0.33
C TYR A 135 -1.05 -14.76 0.93
N SER A 136 0.02 -14.61 1.69
CA SER A 136 0.23 -15.23 3.00
C SER A 136 0.76 -14.20 3.99
N TYR A 137 0.45 -14.40 5.26
CA TYR A 137 1.09 -13.66 6.35
C TYR A 137 2.25 -14.46 6.90
N LEU A 138 3.38 -13.80 7.10
CA LEU A 138 4.61 -14.39 7.61
C LEU A 138 5.03 -13.70 8.89
N SER A 139 5.65 -14.43 9.82
CA SER A 139 6.18 -13.87 11.05
C SER A 139 7.41 -13.02 10.78
N ILE A 140 7.47 -11.84 11.39
CA ILE A 140 8.69 -11.01 11.46
C ILE A 140 9.72 -11.65 12.40
N GLU A 141 9.25 -12.28 13.49
CA GLU A 141 10.11 -12.74 14.60
C GLU A 141 10.74 -14.11 14.32
N VAL A 142 10.03 -14.98 13.60
CA VAL A 142 10.43 -16.38 13.43
C VAL A 142 10.66 -16.70 11.97
N GLY A 143 11.78 -16.19 11.42
CA GLY A 143 12.32 -16.61 10.13
C GLY A 143 11.31 -16.75 8.98
N ASN A 144 10.34 -15.82 8.89
CA ASN A 144 9.27 -15.85 7.90
C ASN A 144 8.34 -17.09 7.99
N LYS A 145 8.16 -17.65 9.18
CA LYS A 145 7.18 -18.70 9.41
C LYS A 145 5.80 -18.24 8.96
N VAL A 146 5.11 -19.06 8.19
CA VAL A 146 3.73 -18.78 7.77
C VAL A 146 2.80 -18.72 9.00
N LEU A 147 2.13 -17.58 9.16
CA LEU A 147 1.12 -17.34 10.19
C LEU A 147 -0.29 -17.61 9.68
N GLY A 148 -0.51 -17.44 8.37
CA GLY A 148 -1.81 -17.68 7.74
C GLY A 148 -1.72 -17.62 6.23
N GLY A 149 -2.63 -18.30 5.55
CA GLY A 149 -2.67 -18.41 4.09
C GLY A 149 -2.21 -19.80 3.61
N PRO A 150 -2.05 -19.98 2.27
CA PRO A 150 -2.32 -18.95 1.27
C PRO A 150 -3.80 -18.61 1.16
N TYR A 151 -4.09 -17.33 0.95
CA TYR A 151 -5.42 -16.82 0.67
C TYR A 151 -5.47 -16.32 -0.77
N SER A 152 -6.62 -16.45 -1.43
CA SER A 152 -6.85 -15.86 -2.73
C SER A 152 -7.81 -14.67 -2.62
N ALA A 153 -7.56 -13.63 -3.38
CA ALA A 153 -8.42 -12.47 -3.45
C ALA A 153 -8.53 -11.97 -4.90
N SER A 154 -9.71 -11.47 -5.26
CA SER A 154 -9.94 -10.83 -6.56
C SER A 154 -10.38 -9.40 -6.34
N TYR A 155 -9.87 -8.48 -7.16
CA TYR A 155 -10.19 -7.06 -7.09
C TYR A 155 -10.55 -6.50 -8.46
N ASP A 156 -11.56 -5.63 -8.47
CA ASP A 156 -11.74 -4.62 -9.49
C ASP A 156 -11.08 -3.34 -8.98
N SER A 157 -10.01 -2.92 -9.64
CA SER A 157 -9.23 -1.76 -9.22
C SER A 157 -9.25 -0.67 -10.28
N THR A 158 -9.08 0.57 -9.86
CA THR A 158 -8.83 1.71 -10.74
C THR A 158 -7.63 2.48 -10.22
N TYR A 159 -6.58 2.52 -11.03
CA TYR A 159 -5.36 3.26 -10.78
C TYR A 159 -5.45 4.64 -11.38
N THR A 160 -5.22 5.68 -10.60
CA THR A 160 -4.95 7.01 -11.11
C THR A 160 -3.46 7.13 -11.32
N VAL A 161 -3.01 7.28 -12.55
CA VAL A 161 -1.60 7.51 -12.88
C VAL A 161 -1.38 8.93 -13.36
N VAL A 162 -0.29 9.54 -12.93
CA VAL A 162 0.10 10.90 -13.28
C VAL A 162 1.52 10.92 -13.85
N LYS A 163 1.80 11.95 -14.66
CA LYS A 163 3.12 12.13 -15.21
C LYS A 163 3.95 13.04 -14.33
N THR A 164 5.13 12.60 -13.92
CA THR A 164 6.08 13.41 -13.16
C THR A 164 6.70 14.52 -14.03
N LYS A 165 7.37 15.48 -13.38
CA LYS A 165 8.14 16.52 -14.11
C LYS A 165 9.27 15.94 -14.97
N LYS A 166 9.75 14.74 -14.67
CA LYS A 166 10.78 14.02 -15.45
C LYS A 166 10.21 13.29 -16.64
N GLY A 167 8.89 13.17 -16.74
CA GLY A 167 8.20 12.49 -17.82
C GLY A 167 7.82 11.04 -17.50
N ASP A 168 8.19 10.51 -16.34
CA ASP A 168 7.83 9.18 -15.87
C ASP A 168 6.36 9.13 -15.41
N TRP A 169 5.70 8.01 -15.61
CA TRP A 169 4.38 7.75 -15.06
C TRP A 169 4.50 7.10 -13.68
N VAL A 170 3.68 7.55 -12.73
CA VAL A 170 3.62 6.99 -11.37
C VAL A 170 2.17 6.82 -10.93
N VAL A 171 1.91 5.87 -10.04
CA VAL A 171 0.59 5.67 -9.44
C VAL A 171 0.39 6.73 -8.35
N ASP A 172 -0.61 7.57 -8.52
CA ASP A 172 -0.97 8.64 -7.59
C ASP A 172 -2.00 8.16 -6.56
N SER A 173 -2.92 7.30 -6.98
CA SER A 173 -3.90 6.69 -6.08
C SER A 173 -4.47 5.40 -6.66
N VAL A 174 -4.99 4.55 -5.77
CA VAL A 174 -5.67 3.30 -6.11
C VAL A 174 -7.02 3.23 -5.41
N LYS A 175 -8.08 2.93 -6.18
CA LYS A 175 -9.37 2.49 -5.65
C LYS A 175 -9.52 1.03 -6.01
N ALA A 176 -9.72 0.18 -5.02
CA ALA A 176 -9.89 -1.25 -5.23
C ALA A 176 -11.16 -1.74 -4.50
N GLU A 177 -11.96 -2.50 -5.20
CA GLU A 177 -13.13 -3.19 -4.67
C GLU A 177 -12.84 -4.69 -4.64
N ALA A 178 -12.96 -5.31 -3.46
CA ALA A 178 -12.78 -6.74 -3.31
C ALA A 178 -14.05 -7.47 -3.83
N LEU A 179 -13.86 -8.39 -4.77
CA LEU A 179 -14.95 -9.19 -5.35
C LEU A 179 -15.25 -10.47 -4.55
N GLY A 180 -14.49 -10.73 -3.53
CA GLY A 180 -14.60 -11.87 -2.63
C GLY A 180 -13.23 -12.38 -2.20
N THR A 181 -13.21 -13.04 -1.04
CA THR A 181 -12.04 -13.79 -0.58
C THR A 181 -12.42 -15.26 -0.61
N VAL A 182 -11.69 -16.05 -1.36
CA VAL A 182 -11.81 -17.51 -1.34
C VAL A 182 -10.88 -18.03 -0.26
N LYS A 183 -11.48 -18.74 0.70
CA LYS A 183 -10.74 -19.42 1.79
C LYS A 183 -10.06 -20.67 1.28
#